data_c3a343852f41505e6d76407754f480ff
#
_entry.id   c3a343852f41505e6d76407754f480ff
#
_cell.length_a   1.000
_cell.length_b   1.000
_cell.length_c   1.000
_cell.angle_alpha   90.00
_cell.angle_beta   90.00
_cell.angle_gamma   90.00
#
_symmetry.space_group_name_H-M   'P 1'
#
loop_
_entity.id
_entity.type
_entity.pdbx_description
1 polymer ?
#
loop_
_entity_poly.entity_id
_entity_poly.type
_entity_poly.pdbx_seq_one_letter_code
_entity_poly.pdbx_strand_id
1 'polypeptide(L)'
;AALALTHVDMMFNLFCLRGHGLALDKAAHGMGLPGKLPGMSGELAPQYWKEGKFDVGLEYVAQDVRTTLALADAVEARRALRWISQSGHEQYLRMPDGWMNVENSLKLPLPITTRMRNPWTRAKFTGWLEKIHPLRKSEPPATQLKLEEL
;
A
#
# COMPACT_ATOMS: atom_id res chain seq x y z
N ALA A 1 -1.36 12.68 14.04
CA ALA A 1 -0.25 12.69 13.05
C ALA A 1 0.69 11.49 13.23
N ALA A 2 1.17 11.20 14.44
CA ALA A 2 2.09 10.06 14.67
C ALA A 2 1.47 8.72 14.23
N LEU A 3 0.21 8.44 14.57
CA LEU A 3 -0.49 7.22 14.18
C LEU A 3 -0.59 7.04 12.66
N ALA A 4 -0.72 8.13 11.89
CA ALA A 4 -0.79 8.06 10.44
C ALA A 4 0.52 7.59 9.78
N LEU A 5 1.67 7.79 10.42
CA LEU A 5 2.98 7.41 9.90
C LEU A 5 3.44 6.03 10.38
N THR A 6 2.97 5.58 11.56
CA THR A 6 3.43 4.34 12.18
C THR A 6 2.61 3.11 11.80
N HIS A 7 1.41 3.26 11.21
CA HIS A 7 0.64 2.12 10.74
C HIS A 7 1.20 1.54 9.43
N VAL A 8 0.88 0.29 9.16
CA VAL A 8 1.20 -0.39 7.90
C VAL A 8 0.01 -0.26 6.96
N ASP A 9 0.18 0.47 5.86
CA ASP A 9 -0.73 0.47 4.73
C ASP A 9 -0.11 -0.37 3.61
N MET A 10 -0.58 -1.59 3.45
CA MET A 10 -0.04 -2.56 2.49
C MET A 10 -0.14 -2.06 1.05
N MET A 11 -1.25 -1.40 0.68
CA MET A 11 -1.41 -0.85 -0.66
C MET A 11 -0.45 0.31 -0.90
N PHE A 12 -0.29 1.20 0.07
CA PHE A 12 0.64 2.31 -0.01
C PHE A 12 2.10 1.84 -0.08
N ASN A 13 2.47 0.82 0.72
CA ASN A 13 3.81 0.23 0.67
C ASN A 13 4.10 -0.36 -0.73
N LEU A 14 3.17 -1.14 -1.30
CA LEU A 14 3.29 -1.66 -2.67
C LEU A 14 3.38 -0.54 -3.71
N PHE A 15 2.59 0.51 -3.54
CA PHE A 15 2.66 1.68 -4.41
C PHE A 15 4.05 2.35 -4.35
N CYS A 16 4.61 2.52 -3.16
CA CYS A 16 5.97 3.07 -2.99
C CYS A 16 7.05 2.18 -3.61
N LEU A 17 6.89 0.86 -3.55
CA LEU A 17 7.83 -0.10 -4.14
C LEU A 17 7.73 -0.18 -5.67
N ARG A 18 6.54 0.02 -6.26
CA ARG A 18 6.27 -0.34 -7.65
C ARG A 18 5.65 0.76 -8.51
N GLY A 19 5.13 1.84 -7.91
CA GLY A 19 4.45 2.91 -8.62
C GLY A 19 2.98 2.62 -8.97
N HIS A 20 2.44 1.47 -8.55
CA HIS A 20 1.02 1.14 -8.70
C HIS A 20 0.54 0.22 -7.57
N GLY A 21 -0.74 0.31 -7.25
CA GLY A 21 -1.40 -0.59 -6.31
C GLY A 21 -1.69 -1.96 -6.92
N LEU A 22 -2.10 -2.89 -6.07
CA LEU A 22 -2.54 -4.23 -6.44
C LEU A 22 -3.84 -4.51 -5.68
N ALA A 23 -4.87 -4.99 -6.38
CA ALA A 23 -6.13 -5.37 -5.74
C ALA A 23 -5.89 -6.55 -4.77
N LEU A 24 -6.55 -6.50 -3.60
CA LEU A 24 -6.43 -7.51 -2.54
C LEU A 24 -6.67 -8.93 -3.08
N ASP A 25 -7.72 -9.10 -3.87
CA ASP A 25 -8.07 -10.38 -4.47
C ASP A 25 -6.96 -10.95 -5.36
N LYS A 26 -6.35 -10.13 -6.20
CA LYS A 26 -5.22 -10.56 -7.06
C LYS A 26 -3.99 -10.93 -6.23
N ALA A 27 -3.71 -10.18 -5.18
CA ALA A 27 -2.62 -10.47 -4.28
C ALA A 27 -2.85 -11.79 -3.52
N ALA A 28 -4.06 -11.99 -2.99
CA ALA A 28 -4.43 -13.21 -2.29
C ALA A 28 -4.29 -14.44 -3.18
N HIS A 29 -4.91 -14.44 -4.37
CA HIS A 29 -4.80 -15.55 -5.33
C HIS A 29 -3.36 -15.84 -5.73
N GLY A 30 -2.55 -14.81 -5.98
CA GLY A 30 -1.14 -14.99 -6.32
C GLY A 30 -0.31 -15.62 -5.19
N MET A 31 -0.74 -15.44 -3.96
CA MET A 31 -0.13 -16.07 -2.78
C MET A 31 -0.74 -17.44 -2.42
N GLY A 32 -1.73 -17.91 -3.19
CA GLY A 32 -2.43 -19.17 -2.94
C GLY A 32 -3.44 -19.09 -1.79
N LEU A 33 -3.94 -17.88 -1.50
CA LEU A 33 -4.92 -17.63 -0.45
C LEU A 33 -6.34 -17.52 -1.04
N PRO A 34 -7.38 -17.80 -0.25
CA PRO A 34 -8.74 -17.50 -0.64
C PRO A 34 -8.89 -16.00 -0.95
N GLY A 35 -9.49 -15.68 -2.09
CA GLY A 35 -9.81 -14.31 -2.47
C GLY A 35 -11.16 -13.85 -1.92
N LYS A 36 -11.81 -12.99 -2.70
CA LYS A 36 -13.14 -12.48 -2.39
C LYS A 36 -14.21 -13.57 -2.43
N LEU A 37 -15.27 -13.35 -1.66
CA LEU A 37 -16.46 -14.19 -1.75
C LEU A 37 -17.11 -14.02 -3.15
N PRO A 38 -17.52 -15.13 -3.81
CA PRO A 38 -18.19 -15.06 -5.10
C PRO A 38 -19.45 -14.17 -5.06
N GLY A 39 -19.61 -13.32 -6.07
CA GLY A 39 -20.77 -12.43 -6.18
C GLY A 39 -20.75 -11.20 -5.26
N MET A 40 -19.68 -11.00 -4.47
CA MET A 40 -19.53 -9.84 -3.59
C MET A 40 -18.45 -8.88 -4.11
N SER A 41 -18.75 -7.59 -4.09
CA SER A 41 -17.78 -6.54 -4.40
C SER A 41 -17.94 -5.36 -3.44
N GLY A 42 -16.86 -4.62 -3.23
CA GLY A 42 -16.90 -3.40 -2.40
C GLY A 42 -17.86 -2.34 -2.93
N GLU A 43 -18.15 -2.36 -4.22
CA GLU A 43 -19.12 -1.47 -4.87
C GLU A 43 -20.55 -1.74 -4.42
N LEU A 44 -20.86 -2.98 -4.05
CA LEU A 44 -22.18 -3.39 -3.57
C LEU A 44 -22.39 -3.14 -2.07
N ALA A 45 -21.33 -2.98 -1.30
CA ALA A 45 -21.41 -2.79 0.16
C ALA A 45 -22.31 -1.59 0.56
N PRO A 46 -22.22 -0.40 -0.08
CA PRO A 46 -23.13 0.71 0.21
C PRO A 46 -24.59 0.42 -0.13
N GLN A 47 -24.86 -0.42 -1.14
CA GLN A 47 -26.19 -0.83 -1.52
C GLN A 47 -26.80 -1.77 -0.47
N TYR A 48 -26.04 -2.80 -0.04
CA TYR A 48 -26.48 -3.70 1.03
C TYR A 48 -26.83 -2.94 2.30
N TRP A 49 -26.04 -1.92 2.63
CA TRP A 49 -26.30 -1.08 3.79
C TRP A 49 -27.59 -0.28 3.68
N LYS A 50 -27.86 0.32 2.51
CA LYS A 50 -29.12 1.04 2.23
C LYS A 50 -30.34 0.13 2.25
N GLU A 51 -30.19 -1.12 1.82
CA GLU A 51 -31.26 -2.13 1.78
C GLU A 51 -31.48 -2.81 3.15
N GLY A 52 -30.74 -2.43 4.20
CA GLY A 52 -30.82 -3.06 5.52
C GLY A 52 -30.24 -4.46 5.59
N LYS A 53 -29.49 -4.91 4.58
CA LYS A 53 -28.79 -6.20 4.51
C LYS A 53 -27.46 -6.16 5.24
N PHE A 54 -27.48 -5.79 6.51
CA PHE A 54 -26.28 -5.54 7.31
C PHE A 54 -25.40 -6.79 7.46
N ASP A 55 -26.01 -7.96 7.68
CA ASP A 55 -25.27 -9.22 7.83
C ASP A 55 -24.42 -9.53 6.59
N VAL A 56 -24.96 -9.31 5.39
CA VAL A 56 -24.26 -9.51 4.13
C VAL A 56 -23.07 -8.53 4.02
N GLY A 57 -23.30 -7.26 4.34
CA GLY A 57 -22.26 -6.24 4.33
C GLY A 57 -21.16 -6.52 5.35
N LEU A 58 -21.51 -6.94 6.55
CA LEU A 58 -20.57 -7.29 7.61
C LEU A 58 -19.75 -8.53 7.26
N GLU A 59 -20.35 -9.57 6.69
CA GLU A 59 -19.60 -10.75 6.25
C GLU A 59 -18.60 -10.42 5.15
N TYR A 60 -18.98 -9.54 4.20
CA TYR A 60 -18.04 -9.03 3.20
C TYR A 60 -16.82 -8.35 3.84
N VAL A 61 -17.06 -7.42 4.78
CA VAL A 61 -15.97 -6.71 5.48
C VAL A 61 -15.11 -7.70 6.29
N ALA A 62 -15.75 -8.65 6.99
CA ALA A 62 -15.04 -9.66 7.76
C ALA A 62 -14.13 -10.52 6.87
N GLN A 63 -14.60 -10.89 5.68
CA GLN A 63 -13.78 -11.62 4.71
C GLN A 63 -12.60 -10.79 4.19
N ASP A 64 -12.82 -9.52 3.86
CA ASP A 64 -11.73 -8.63 3.43
C ASP A 64 -10.67 -8.48 4.53
N VAL A 65 -11.07 -8.39 5.79
CA VAL A 65 -10.14 -8.33 6.94
C VAL A 65 -9.35 -9.64 7.06
N ARG A 66 -10.03 -10.81 7.03
CA ARG A 66 -9.35 -12.13 7.10
C ARG A 66 -8.35 -12.29 5.96
N THR A 67 -8.74 -11.92 4.74
CA THR A 67 -7.86 -11.99 3.55
C THR A 67 -6.66 -11.05 3.68
N THR A 68 -6.87 -9.85 4.20
CA THR A 68 -5.80 -8.87 4.43
C THR A 68 -4.79 -9.39 5.44
N LEU A 69 -5.24 -9.94 6.56
CA LEU A 69 -4.36 -10.53 7.59
C LEU A 69 -3.59 -11.74 7.05
N ALA A 70 -4.29 -12.66 6.39
CA ALA A 70 -3.64 -13.84 5.79
C ALA A 70 -2.59 -13.44 4.74
N LEU A 71 -2.86 -12.41 3.94
CA LEU A 71 -1.90 -11.85 2.98
C LEU A 71 -0.70 -11.23 3.70
N ALA A 72 -0.93 -10.48 4.77
CA ALA A 72 0.15 -9.89 5.56
C ALA A 72 1.09 -10.99 6.08
N ASP A 73 0.56 -12.00 6.74
CA ASP A 73 1.31 -13.13 7.27
C ASP A 73 2.06 -13.92 6.20
N ALA A 74 1.41 -14.18 5.06
CA ALA A 74 2.01 -14.92 3.96
C ALA A 74 3.20 -14.19 3.33
N VAL A 75 3.14 -12.86 3.22
CA VAL A 75 4.25 -12.03 2.73
C VAL A 75 5.37 -11.97 3.77
N GLU A 76 5.06 -11.80 5.06
CA GLU A 76 6.06 -11.83 6.12
C GLU A 76 6.81 -13.16 6.17
N ALA A 77 6.12 -14.28 6.04
CA ALA A 77 6.72 -15.60 6.05
C ALA A 77 7.62 -15.87 4.83
N ARG A 78 7.21 -15.40 3.65
CA ARG A 78 7.90 -15.67 2.38
C ARG A 78 8.89 -14.58 1.97
N ARG A 79 8.85 -13.43 2.61
CA ARG A 79 9.59 -12.22 2.24
C ARG A 79 9.44 -11.87 0.74
N ALA A 80 8.23 -12.12 0.23
CA ALA A 80 7.89 -11.91 -1.17
C ALA A 80 6.38 -11.87 -1.38
N LEU A 81 5.97 -11.14 -2.41
CA LEU A 81 4.61 -11.11 -2.93
C LEU A 81 4.60 -11.64 -4.37
N ARG A 82 3.64 -12.50 -4.70
CA ARG A 82 3.38 -13.00 -6.05
C ARG A 82 1.95 -12.69 -6.47
N TRP A 83 1.75 -12.49 -7.76
CA TRP A 83 0.42 -12.34 -8.35
C TRP A 83 0.49 -12.59 -9.85
N ILE A 84 -0.69 -12.75 -10.47
CA ILE A 84 -0.80 -12.85 -11.93
C ILE A 84 -1.17 -11.47 -12.49
N SER A 85 -0.39 -10.98 -13.46
CA SER A 85 -0.67 -9.73 -14.17
C SER A 85 -1.92 -9.85 -15.05
N GLN A 86 -2.40 -8.72 -15.59
CA GLN A 86 -3.50 -8.72 -16.54
C GLN A 86 -3.21 -9.50 -17.83
N SER A 87 -1.94 -9.59 -18.21
CA SER A 87 -1.46 -10.38 -19.37
C SER A 87 -1.23 -11.86 -19.07
N GLY A 88 -1.64 -12.34 -17.88
CA GLY A 88 -1.50 -13.75 -17.51
C GLY A 88 -0.12 -14.18 -17.00
N HIS A 89 0.83 -13.26 -16.89
CA HIS A 89 2.18 -13.58 -16.45
C HIS A 89 2.31 -13.51 -14.92
N GLU A 90 3.01 -14.47 -14.35
CA GLU A 90 3.39 -14.44 -12.95
C GLU A 90 4.33 -13.26 -12.69
N GLN A 91 4.04 -12.53 -11.63
CA GLN A 91 4.84 -11.42 -11.14
C GLN A 91 5.37 -11.77 -9.76
N TYR A 92 6.56 -11.32 -9.46
CA TYR A 92 7.24 -11.55 -8.21
C TYR A 92 7.87 -10.25 -7.70
N LEU A 93 7.63 -9.92 -6.44
CA LEU A 93 8.22 -8.79 -5.75
C LEU A 93 8.92 -9.29 -4.49
N ARG A 94 10.23 -9.13 -4.41
CA ARG A 94 10.97 -9.38 -3.17
C ARG A 94 10.67 -8.28 -2.15
N MET A 95 10.42 -8.69 -0.92
CA MET A 95 10.14 -7.82 0.22
C MET A 95 11.00 -8.27 1.42
N PRO A 96 12.33 -8.07 1.36
CA PRO A 96 13.25 -8.60 2.37
C PRO A 96 12.94 -8.06 3.77
N ASP A 97 12.45 -6.82 3.86
CA ASP A 97 12.08 -6.18 5.11
C ASP A 97 10.61 -6.42 5.52
N GLY A 98 9.88 -7.23 4.74
CA GLY A 98 8.44 -7.45 4.93
C GLY A 98 7.62 -6.21 4.62
N TRP A 99 6.51 -6.03 5.35
CA TRP A 99 5.68 -4.84 5.24
C TRP A 99 6.28 -3.67 6.01
N MET A 100 6.39 -2.54 5.36
CA MET A 100 6.88 -1.31 5.96
C MET A 100 5.72 -0.42 6.39
N ASN A 101 5.87 0.28 7.51
CA ASN A 101 4.95 1.35 7.87
C ASN A 101 5.04 2.53 6.87
N VAL A 102 4.07 3.44 6.95
CA VAL A 102 3.98 4.59 6.03
C VAL A 102 5.26 5.42 6.06
N GLU A 103 5.83 5.68 7.24
CA GLU A 103 7.06 6.47 7.37
C GLU A 103 8.24 5.86 6.61
N ASN A 104 8.44 4.56 6.76
CA ASN A 104 9.54 3.86 6.07
C ASN A 104 9.26 3.69 4.57
N SER A 105 8.00 3.49 4.19
CA SER A 105 7.59 3.47 2.78
C SER A 105 7.88 4.79 2.06
N LEU A 106 7.72 5.92 2.75
CA LEU A 106 8.05 7.25 2.20
C LEU A 106 9.55 7.46 1.94
N LYS A 107 10.42 6.77 2.68
CA LYS A 107 11.88 6.84 2.52
C LYS A 107 12.40 6.01 1.35
N LEU A 108 11.58 5.11 0.79
CA LEU A 108 11.96 4.30 -0.37
C LEU A 108 12.28 5.19 -1.59
N PRO A 109 13.23 4.77 -2.45
CA PRO A 109 13.47 5.46 -3.71
C PRO A 109 12.19 5.46 -4.57
N LEU A 110 12.10 6.41 -5.49
CA LEU A 110 10.96 6.42 -6.42
C LEU A 110 11.06 5.22 -7.36
N PRO A 111 9.95 4.51 -7.57
CA PRO A 111 9.92 3.36 -8.47
C PRO A 111 10.10 3.80 -9.92
N ILE A 112 10.67 2.91 -10.74
CA ILE A 112 10.80 3.13 -12.19
C ILE A 112 9.42 2.97 -12.85
N THR A 113 8.86 4.08 -13.32
CA THR A 113 7.51 4.12 -13.91
C THR A 113 7.50 4.46 -15.41
N THR A 114 8.66 4.46 -16.06
CA THR A 114 8.83 4.88 -17.48
C THR A 114 7.98 4.07 -18.46
N ARG A 115 7.61 2.84 -18.12
CA ARG A 115 6.74 1.98 -18.95
C ARG A 115 5.25 2.07 -18.61
N MET A 116 4.89 2.91 -17.64
CA MET A 116 3.49 3.09 -17.23
C MET A 116 2.85 4.23 -18.02
N ARG A 117 1.63 4.00 -18.52
CA ARG A 117 0.91 5.00 -19.33
C ARG A 117 0.51 6.24 -18.53
N ASN A 118 0.05 6.06 -17.28
CA ASN A 118 -0.35 7.13 -16.36
C ASN A 118 0.10 6.78 -14.93
N PRO A 119 1.40 6.92 -14.63
CA PRO A 119 1.89 6.60 -13.30
C PRO A 119 1.32 7.59 -12.29
N TRP A 120 0.85 7.07 -11.16
CA TRP A 120 0.47 7.93 -10.06
C TRP A 120 1.74 8.42 -9.35
N THR A 121 1.74 9.68 -8.97
CA THR A 121 2.85 10.23 -8.19
C THR A 121 2.64 9.95 -6.70
N ARG A 122 3.73 9.84 -5.96
CA ARG A 122 3.66 9.67 -4.49
C ARG A 122 2.89 10.82 -3.84
N ALA A 123 3.08 12.05 -4.30
CA ALA A 123 2.36 13.23 -3.83
C ALA A 123 0.82 13.09 -3.92
N LYS A 124 0.31 12.37 -4.92
CA LYS A 124 -1.13 12.12 -5.05
C LYS A 124 -1.69 11.32 -3.85
N PHE A 125 -0.89 10.42 -3.28
CA PHE A 125 -1.28 9.64 -2.10
C PHE A 125 -0.96 10.34 -0.78
N THR A 126 0.01 11.23 -0.75
CA THR A 126 0.52 11.84 0.48
C THR A 126 0.07 13.28 0.69
N GLY A 127 -0.60 13.90 -0.27
CA GLY A 127 -1.04 15.30 -0.17
C GLY A 127 -1.95 15.61 1.03
N TRP A 128 -2.61 14.61 1.60
CA TRP A 128 -3.37 14.73 2.83
C TRP A 128 -2.47 14.74 4.09
N LEU A 129 -1.30 14.08 4.04
CA LEU A 129 -0.34 14.08 5.16
C LEU A 129 0.20 15.47 5.45
N GLU A 130 0.44 16.28 4.42
CA GLU A 130 0.93 17.66 4.57
C GLU A 130 -0.06 18.54 5.36
N LYS A 131 -1.36 18.24 5.26
CA LYS A 131 -2.42 18.96 5.98
C LYS A 131 -2.47 18.63 7.47
N ILE A 132 -2.14 17.39 7.85
CA ILE A 132 -2.19 16.93 9.24
C ILE A 132 -0.82 16.86 9.92
N HIS A 133 0.23 16.79 9.13
CA HIS A 133 1.60 16.79 9.57
C HIS A 133 2.43 17.61 8.58
N PRO A 134 2.58 18.92 8.78
CA PRO A 134 3.50 19.71 7.96
C PRO A 134 4.87 19.08 8.12
N LEU A 135 5.31 18.38 7.07
CA LEU A 135 6.67 17.85 6.99
C LEU A 135 7.59 19.05 7.29
N ARG A 136 8.41 18.95 8.33
CA ARG A 136 9.48 19.95 8.53
C ARG A 136 10.16 20.08 7.17
N LYS A 137 10.06 21.25 6.57
CA LYS A 137 10.89 21.61 5.43
C LYS A 137 12.30 21.27 5.87
N SER A 138 12.95 20.34 5.17
CA SER A 138 14.34 20.00 5.44
C SER A 138 15.10 21.32 5.55
N GLU A 139 15.64 21.60 6.73
CA GLU A 139 16.58 22.71 6.86
C GLU A 139 17.65 22.48 5.79
N PRO A 140 17.99 23.51 5.00
CA PRO A 140 19.10 23.39 4.08
C PRO A 140 20.32 22.92 4.89
N PRO A 141 21.17 22.04 4.32
CA PRO A 141 22.37 21.59 5.02
C PRO A 141 23.11 22.80 5.56
N ALA A 142 23.39 22.79 6.86
CA ALA A 142 24.10 23.86 7.53
C ALA A 142 25.31 24.25 6.66
N THR A 143 25.32 25.46 6.20
CA THR A 143 26.42 26.05 5.44
C THR A 143 27.69 25.76 6.24
N GLN A 144 28.60 25.00 5.63
CA GLN A 144 29.95 24.85 6.16
C GLN A 144 30.51 26.26 6.39
N LEU A 145 30.66 26.61 7.67
CA LEU A 145 31.40 27.79 8.05
C LEU A 145 32.81 27.62 7.48
N LYS A 146 33.14 28.44 6.50
CA LYS A 146 34.52 28.60 6.04
C LYS A 146 35.36 28.98 7.24
N LEU A 147 36.23 28.07 7.64
CA LEU A 147 37.41 28.37 8.42
C LEU A 147 38.43 29.00 7.46
N GLU A 148 38.29 30.27 7.22
CA GLU A 148 39.34 31.16 6.71
C GLU A 148 39.31 32.39 7.58
N GLU A 149 40.45 32.62 8.23
CA GLU A 149 40.88 33.72 9.09
C GLU A 149 41.13 33.31 10.54
N LEU A 150 42.31 32.72 10.72
CA LEU A 150 43.28 33.10 11.77
C LEU A 150 44.69 32.59 11.36
#